data_ba7a1b87e608b4be24abd0cec132bbcd
#
_entry.id   ba7a1b87e608b4be24abd0cec132bbcd
#
_cell.length_a   1.000
_cell.length_b   1.000
_cell.length_c   1.000
_cell.angle_alpha   90.00
_cell.angle_beta   90.00
_cell.angle_gamma   90.00
#
_symmetry.space_group_name_H-M   'P 1'
#
loop_
_entity.id
_entity.type
_entity.pdbx_description
1 polymer ?
#
loop_
_entity_poly.entity_id
_entity_poly.type
_entity_poly.pdbx_seq_one_letter_code
_entity_poly.pdbx_strand_id
1 'polypeptide(L)'
;MKKRILFQGDSITDAGRNREDFYSLGYGYPLLVAAALGADHPDAYEYVNRGIGGDLLVDLYNRRREDLLDLRPDYLSIFIGTNDAWAELDQGRPIVTDEFEQMYTDLLEEIFAECPHTKVMLISPYIMEGLFSRNTAEQPDRLAQFRIHVASRIEVVRRLAQKYNLPFVDMQAAFDAACDVADAACWTGDGAHPTPAGHEWIKRTWLQAFQQLKESE
;
A
#
# COMPACT_ATOMS: atom_id res chain seq x y z
N MET A 1 6.31 26.79 1.90
CA MET A 1 5.30 25.87 2.50
C MET A 1 5.89 24.48 2.51
N LYS A 2 5.57 23.64 3.52
CA LYS A 2 5.95 22.24 3.53
C LYS A 2 5.21 21.50 2.41
N LYS A 3 5.88 20.53 1.78
CA LYS A 3 5.23 19.64 0.81
C LYS A 3 4.51 18.52 1.56
N ARG A 4 3.25 18.25 1.19
CA ARG A 4 2.44 17.21 1.83
C ARG A 4 2.70 15.85 1.22
N ILE A 5 3.08 14.88 2.05
CA ILE A 5 3.17 13.47 1.72
C ILE A 5 1.95 12.77 2.31
N LEU A 6 1.13 12.15 1.45
CA LEU A 6 -0.07 11.41 1.84
C LEU A 6 0.15 9.92 1.63
N PHE A 7 -0.11 9.14 2.68
CA PHE A 7 -0.11 7.68 2.64
C PHE A 7 -1.56 7.19 2.60
N GLN A 8 -1.94 6.53 1.51
CA GLN A 8 -3.25 5.88 1.34
C GLN A 8 -3.09 4.36 1.31
N GLY A 9 -4.06 3.67 1.89
CA GLY A 9 -4.08 2.22 1.92
C GLY A 9 -5.02 1.64 2.99
N ASP A 10 -4.75 0.39 3.31
CA ASP A 10 -5.49 -0.43 4.28
C ASP A 10 -4.82 -0.46 5.67
N SER A 11 -4.95 -1.60 6.38
CA SER A 11 -4.39 -1.82 7.73
C SER A 11 -2.87 -1.72 7.79
N ILE A 12 -2.17 -2.06 6.70
CA ILE A 12 -0.70 -1.97 6.64
C ILE A 12 -0.25 -0.50 6.71
N THR A 13 -1.03 0.39 6.11
CA THR A 13 -0.81 1.85 6.13
C THR A 13 -1.37 2.48 7.40
N ASP A 14 -2.59 2.11 7.83
CA ASP A 14 -3.23 2.56 9.08
C ASP A 14 -2.30 2.35 10.28
N ALA A 15 -1.83 1.11 10.45
CA ALA A 15 -0.92 0.70 11.51
C ALA A 15 -1.27 1.30 12.88
N GLY A 16 -2.57 1.27 13.24
CA GLY A 16 -3.07 1.75 14.53
C GLY A 16 -3.01 3.26 14.72
N ARG A 17 -3.11 4.05 13.66
CA ARG A 17 -3.19 5.50 13.81
C ARG A 17 -4.43 5.93 14.60
N ASN A 18 -4.32 6.99 15.39
CA ASN A 18 -5.48 7.64 16.00
C ASN A 18 -6.22 8.44 14.92
N ARG A 19 -7.43 8.00 14.57
CA ARG A 19 -8.24 8.61 13.50
C ARG A 19 -8.83 9.96 13.85
N GLU A 20 -8.89 10.30 15.15
CA GLU A 20 -9.31 11.62 15.64
C GLU A 20 -8.19 12.65 15.58
N ASP A 21 -6.93 12.20 15.49
CA ASP A 21 -5.77 13.06 15.30
C ASP A 21 -5.36 13.07 13.83
N PHE A 22 -5.53 14.24 13.19
CA PHE A 22 -5.20 14.43 11.78
C PHE A 22 -3.75 14.06 11.44
N TYR A 23 -2.83 14.27 12.36
CA TYR A 23 -1.40 14.04 12.16
C TYR A 23 -0.87 12.71 12.71
N SER A 24 -1.75 11.88 13.24
CA SER A 24 -1.36 10.54 13.70
C SER A 24 -0.89 9.67 12.54
N LEU A 25 0.34 9.19 12.62
CA LEU A 25 0.96 8.32 11.60
C LEU A 25 0.85 6.83 11.92
N GLY A 26 0.31 6.47 13.09
CA GLY A 26 0.36 5.10 13.60
C GLY A 26 1.77 4.68 14.02
N TYR A 27 2.01 3.37 14.06
CA TYR A 27 3.31 2.80 14.45
C TYR A 27 3.99 2.03 13.30
N GLY A 28 3.52 2.21 12.06
CA GLY A 28 3.99 1.51 10.87
C GLY A 28 4.97 2.31 10.02
N TYR A 29 5.10 1.87 8.77
CA TYR A 29 6.02 2.48 7.81
C TYR A 29 5.80 4.00 7.59
N PRO A 30 4.58 4.57 7.67
CA PRO A 30 4.41 6.02 7.52
C PRO A 30 5.17 6.81 8.58
N LEU A 31 5.14 6.35 9.85
CA LEU A 31 5.94 6.96 10.93
C LEU A 31 7.44 6.85 10.68
N LEU A 32 7.90 5.68 10.22
CA LEU A 32 9.33 5.44 9.95
C LEU A 32 9.83 6.28 8.76
N VAL A 33 9.02 6.46 7.72
CA VAL A 33 9.32 7.37 6.60
C VAL A 33 9.39 8.81 7.09
N ALA A 34 8.40 9.25 7.89
CA ALA A 34 8.38 10.60 8.44
C ALA A 34 9.59 10.88 9.34
N ALA A 35 10.01 9.91 10.15
CA ALA A 35 11.19 10.02 10.99
C ALA A 35 12.47 10.17 10.15
N ALA A 36 12.65 9.34 9.11
CA ALA A 36 13.82 9.40 8.24
C ALA A 36 13.89 10.72 7.46
N LEU A 37 12.83 11.07 6.72
CA LEU A 37 12.80 12.29 5.91
C LEU A 37 12.82 13.56 6.78
N GLY A 38 12.21 13.53 7.98
CA GLY A 38 12.20 14.65 8.89
C GLY A 38 13.59 14.93 9.51
N ALA A 39 14.38 13.87 9.73
CA ALA A 39 15.76 14.01 10.20
C ALA A 39 16.68 14.56 9.10
N ASP A 40 16.54 14.04 7.87
CA ASP A 40 17.38 14.43 6.74
C ASP A 40 17.00 15.81 6.17
N HIS A 41 15.71 16.17 6.23
CA HIS A 41 15.15 17.40 5.65
C HIS A 41 14.18 18.08 6.63
N PRO A 42 14.68 18.68 7.72
CA PRO A 42 13.84 19.38 8.71
C PRO A 42 12.95 20.42 8.05
N ASP A 43 11.67 20.42 8.40
CA ASP A 43 10.65 21.36 7.90
C ASP A 43 10.28 21.28 6.40
N ALA A 44 10.82 20.32 5.65
CA ALA A 44 10.53 20.17 4.21
C ALA A 44 9.14 19.58 3.95
N TYR A 45 8.66 18.68 4.81
CA TYR A 45 7.47 17.87 4.57
C TYR A 45 6.44 17.96 5.70
N GLU A 46 5.18 17.80 5.33
CA GLU A 46 4.05 17.47 6.19
C GLU A 46 3.61 16.05 5.86
N TYR A 47 3.36 15.22 6.87
CA TYR A 47 3.01 13.81 6.68
C TYR A 47 1.58 13.56 7.13
N VAL A 48 0.79 12.90 6.30
CA VAL A 48 -0.60 12.57 6.57
C VAL A 48 -0.85 11.10 6.24
N ASN A 49 -1.33 10.33 7.22
CA ASN A 49 -1.74 8.95 7.04
C ASN A 49 -3.26 8.87 6.96
N ARG A 50 -3.78 8.30 5.87
CA ARG A 50 -5.21 8.05 5.64
C ARG A 50 -5.51 6.57 5.37
N GLY A 51 -4.61 5.67 5.76
CA GLY A 51 -4.90 4.23 5.80
C GLY A 51 -6.06 3.91 6.74
N ILE A 52 -6.89 2.95 6.37
CA ILE A 52 -7.98 2.42 7.20
C ILE A 52 -7.95 0.90 7.17
N GLY A 53 -7.83 0.30 8.36
CA GLY A 53 -7.77 -1.15 8.50
C GLY A 53 -9.00 -1.86 7.93
N GLY A 54 -8.76 -2.86 7.09
CA GLY A 54 -9.81 -3.64 6.44
C GLY A 54 -10.29 -3.11 5.09
N ASP A 55 -9.90 -1.88 4.70
CA ASP A 55 -10.36 -1.30 3.44
C ASP A 55 -10.01 -2.17 2.22
N LEU A 56 -10.99 -2.31 1.37
CA LEU A 56 -10.89 -2.71 -0.02
C LEU A 56 -10.64 -1.45 -0.88
N LEU A 57 -10.31 -1.64 -2.16
CA LEU A 57 -10.19 -0.50 -3.08
C LEU A 57 -11.49 0.32 -3.16
N VAL A 58 -12.66 -0.32 -3.12
CA VAL A 58 -13.96 0.36 -3.14
C VAL A 58 -14.17 1.26 -1.94
N ASP A 59 -13.68 0.89 -0.77
CA ASP A 59 -13.80 1.70 0.44
C ASP A 59 -12.91 2.94 0.34
N LEU A 60 -11.66 2.79 -0.12
CA LEU A 60 -10.76 3.89 -0.41
C LEU A 60 -11.37 4.83 -1.46
N TYR A 61 -11.94 4.28 -2.54
CA TYR A 61 -12.62 5.06 -3.59
C TYR A 61 -13.79 5.87 -3.03
N ASN A 62 -14.62 5.29 -2.17
CA ASN A 62 -15.77 5.95 -1.59
C ASN A 62 -15.41 7.14 -0.70
N ARG A 63 -14.27 7.07 0.03
CA ARG A 63 -13.79 8.14 0.91
C ARG A 63 -12.76 9.07 0.25
N ARG A 64 -12.46 8.90 -1.04
CA ARG A 64 -11.39 9.62 -1.75
C ARG A 64 -11.53 11.14 -1.71
N ARG A 65 -12.78 11.67 -1.66
CA ARG A 65 -13.01 13.11 -1.62
C ARG A 65 -12.34 13.74 -0.39
N GLU A 66 -12.72 13.28 0.79
CA GLU A 66 -12.26 13.84 2.06
C GLU A 66 -10.81 13.42 2.41
N ASP A 67 -10.47 12.17 2.12
CA ASP A 67 -9.21 11.57 2.57
C ASP A 67 -8.07 11.65 1.54
N LEU A 68 -8.33 12.24 0.35
CA LEU A 68 -7.32 12.37 -0.68
C LEU A 68 -7.44 13.68 -1.45
N LEU A 69 -8.53 13.89 -2.22
CA LEU A 69 -8.62 14.99 -3.19
C LEU A 69 -8.63 16.35 -2.50
N ASP A 70 -9.41 16.52 -1.42
CA ASP A 70 -9.49 17.77 -0.67
C ASP A 70 -8.18 18.09 0.08
N LEU A 71 -7.35 17.06 0.35
CA LEU A 71 -6.05 17.23 0.99
C LEU A 71 -4.97 17.77 0.03
N ARG A 72 -5.15 17.65 -1.28
CA ARG A 72 -4.25 18.16 -2.33
C ARG A 72 -2.78 17.87 -2.03
N PRO A 73 -2.37 16.60 -1.90
CA PRO A 73 -0.99 16.25 -1.56
C PRO A 73 -0.03 16.61 -2.69
N ASP A 74 1.22 16.93 -2.34
CA ASP A 74 2.31 17.05 -3.32
C ASP A 74 2.80 15.64 -3.74
N TYR A 75 2.80 14.69 -2.79
CA TYR A 75 3.20 13.30 -2.99
C TYR A 75 2.16 12.36 -2.42
N LEU A 76 1.81 11.34 -3.17
CA LEU A 76 0.82 10.33 -2.79
C LEU A 76 1.39 8.95 -3.01
N SER A 77 1.30 8.07 -2.00
CA SER A 77 1.49 6.64 -2.16
C SER A 77 0.17 5.90 -1.92
N ILE A 78 -0.18 4.96 -2.80
CA ILE A 78 -1.37 4.12 -2.68
C ILE A 78 -0.92 2.67 -2.51
N PHE A 79 -1.27 2.06 -1.38
CA PHE A 79 -0.92 0.70 -1.02
C PHE A 79 -2.18 -0.07 -0.61
N ILE A 80 -2.83 -0.74 -1.55
CA ILE A 80 -4.15 -1.38 -1.41
C ILE A 80 -4.26 -2.64 -2.28
N GLY A 81 -5.16 -3.56 -1.94
CA GLY A 81 -5.52 -4.71 -2.77
C GLY A 81 -5.34 -6.08 -2.09
N THR A 82 -4.67 -6.14 -0.93
CA THR A 82 -4.56 -7.40 -0.17
C THR A 82 -5.92 -7.86 0.33
N ASN A 83 -6.76 -6.96 0.85
CA ASN A 83 -8.09 -7.27 1.34
C ASN A 83 -9.05 -7.62 0.20
N ASP A 84 -8.89 -7.03 -0.99
CA ASP A 84 -9.67 -7.39 -2.18
C ASP A 84 -9.42 -8.86 -2.57
N ALA A 85 -8.15 -9.27 -2.59
CA ALA A 85 -7.75 -10.66 -2.85
C ALA A 85 -8.25 -11.60 -1.74
N TRP A 86 -8.16 -11.18 -0.49
CA TRP A 86 -8.63 -11.96 0.65
C TRP A 86 -10.14 -12.18 0.62
N ALA A 87 -10.92 -11.13 0.38
CA ALA A 87 -12.37 -11.21 0.31
C ALA A 87 -12.85 -12.17 -0.80
N GLU A 88 -12.18 -12.19 -1.95
CA GLU A 88 -12.49 -13.16 -3.02
C GLU A 88 -12.18 -14.59 -2.59
N LEU A 89 -10.99 -14.82 -2.02
CA LEU A 89 -10.57 -16.15 -1.59
C LEU A 89 -11.51 -16.74 -0.53
N ASP A 90 -11.81 -15.99 0.53
CA ASP A 90 -12.63 -16.47 1.65
C ASP A 90 -14.09 -16.66 1.27
N GLN A 91 -14.59 -15.95 0.25
CA GLN A 91 -15.94 -16.13 -0.30
C GLN A 91 -15.99 -17.18 -1.42
N GLY A 92 -14.87 -17.82 -1.75
CA GLY A 92 -14.78 -18.79 -2.84
C GLY A 92 -15.17 -18.21 -4.21
N ARG A 93 -14.96 -16.89 -4.42
CA ARG A 93 -15.29 -16.21 -5.67
C ARG A 93 -14.18 -16.38 -6.71
N PRO A 94 -14.51 -16.37 -8.00
CA PRO A 94 -13.50 -16.31 -9.04
C PRO A 94 -12.72 -15.00 -8.96
N ILE A 95 -11.49 -15.00 -9.46
CA ILE A 95 -10.67 -13.80 -9.59
C ILE A 95 -11.31 -12.88 -10.64
N VAL A 96 -11.73 -11.69 -10.21
CA VAL A 96 -12.29 -10.65 -11.09
C VAL A 96 -11.41 -9.41 -11.00
N THR A 97 -10.64 -9.16 -12.05
CA THR A 97 -9.71 -8.03 -12.10
C THR A 97 -10.28 -6.80 -12.78
N ASP A 98 -11.24 -6.95 -13.68
CA ASP A 98 -11.74 -5.86 -14.52
C ASP A 98 -12.40 -4.74 -13.68
N GLU A 99 -13.21 -5.10 -12.68
CA GLU A 99 -13.85 -4.12 -11.79
C GLU A 99 -12.81 -3.40 -10.90
N PHE A 100 -11.82 -4.15 -10.39
CA PHE A 100 -10.73 -3.58 -9.61
C PHE A 100 -9.87 -2.64 -10.48
N GLU A 101 -9.52 -3.05 -11.70
CA GLU A 101 -8.74 -2.25 -12.63
C GLU A 101 -9.49 -0.98 -13.05
N GLN A 102 -10.80 -1.11 -13.36
CA GLN A 102 -11.62 0.03 -13.75
C GLN A 102 -11.72 1.05 -12.60
N MET A 103 -12.05 0.59 -11.39
CA MET A 103 -12.15 1.47 -10.22
C MET A 103 -10.83 2.16 -9.87
N TYR A 104 -9.71 1.44 -9.99
CA TYR A 104 -8.39 2.04 -9.76
C TYR A 104 -8.04 3.05 -10.87
N THR A 105 -8.44 2.76 -12.12
CA THR A 105 -8.31 3.69 -13.24
C THR A 105 -9.09 4.98 -12.96
N ASP A 106 -10.38 4.86 -12.58
CA ASP A 106 -11.24 5.99 -12.28
C ASP A 106 -10.66 6.85 -11.15
N LEU A 107 -10.11 6.20 -10.11
CA LEU A 107 -9.43 6.89 -9.01
C LEU A 107 -8.22 7.71 -9.49
N LEU A 108 -7.36 7.11 -10.31
CA LEU A 108 -6.17 7.78 -10.83
C LEU A 108 -6.53 8.93 -11.77
N GLU A 109 -7.50 8.74 -12.66
CA GLU A 109 -7.96 9.78 -13.58
C GLU A 109 -8.58 10.97 -12.84
N GLU A 110 -9.35 10.72 -11.77
CA GLU A 110 -9.88 11.80 -10.91
C GLU A 110 -8.76 12.54 -10.16
N ILE A 111 -7.74 11.80 -9.64
CA ILE A 111 -6.57 12.43 -9.01
C ILE A 111 -5.84 13.34 -10.01
N PHE A 112 -5.57 12.88 -11.23
CA PHE A 112 -4.87 13.68 -12.23
C PHE A 112 -5.67 14.90 -12.68
N ALA A 113 -7.00 14.77 -12.73
CA ALA A 113 -7.88 15.89 -13.10
C ALA A 113 -7.96 16.95 -12.00
N GLU A 114 -8.12 16.56 -10.75
CA GLU A 114 -8.36 17.51 -9.65
C GLU A 114 -7.09 17.93 -8.90
N CYS A 115 -6.05 17.09 -8.91
CA CYS A 115 -4.77 17.30 -8.24
C CYS A 115 -3.59 17.19 -9.23
N PRO A 116 -3.52 17.98 -10.30
CA PRO A 116 -2.58 17.80 -11.42
C PRO A 116 -1.10 17.96 -11.03
N HIS A 117 -0.80 18.49 -9.84
CA HIS A 117 0.56 18.65 -9.32
C HIS A 117 0.97 17.52 -8.39
N THR A 118 0.05 16.60 -8.04
CA THR A 118 0.33 15.47 -7.17
C THR A 118 1.18 14.44 -7.91
N LYS A 119 2.33 14.13 -7.36
CA LYS A 119 3.17 13.01 -7.82
C LYS A 119 2.72 11.74 -7.12
N VAL A 120 2.34 10.73 -7.90
CA VAL A 120 1.75 9.48 -7.40
C VAL A 120 2.73 8.33 -7.55
N MET A 121 2.87 7.46 -6.53
CA MET A 121 3.48 6.15 -6.65
C MET A 121 2.49 5.05 -6.28
N LEU A 122 2.55 3.93 -6.96
CA LEU A 122 1.71 2.76 -6.71
C LEU A 122 2.53 1.65 -6.05
N ILE A 123 1.98 1.08 -4.98
CA ILE A 123 2.61 -0.02 -4.24
C ILE A 123 1.70 -1.24 -4.39
N SER A 124 2.26 -2.34 -4.86
CA SER A 124 1.49 -3.57 -5.02
C SER A 124 1.10 -4.18 -3.68
N PRO A 125 -0.05 -4.87 -3.58
CA PRO A 125 -0.33 -5.73 -2.45
C PRO A 125 0.69 -6.86 -2.36
N TYR A 126 0.72 -7.55 -1.22
CA TYR A 126 1.54 -8.75 -0.98
C TYR A 126 0.86 -9.70 -0.01
N ILE A 127 1.33 -10.93 0.03
CA ILE A 127 1.00 -11.94 1.03
C ILE A 127 2.19 -12.85 1.28
N MET A 128 2.44 -13.15 2.54
CA MET A 128 3.49 -14.04 3.00
C MET A 128 2.86 -15.22 3.75
N GLU A 129 3.67 -16.21 4.10
CA GLU A 129 3.24 -17.26 5.03
C GLU A 129 3.06 -16.68 6.45
N GLY A 130 1.92 -16.97 7.07
CA GLY A 130 1.60 -16.52 8.42
C GLY A 130 0.26 -17.08 8.91
N LEU A 131 -0.18 -16.65 10.07
CA LEU A 131 -1.34 -17.23 10.75
C LEU A 131 -2.60 -17.31 9.88
N PHE A 132 -2.87 -16.26 9.06
CA PHE A 132 -4.09 -16.20 8.24
C PHE A 132 -3.93 -16.82 6.85
N SER A 133 -2.71 -16.88 6.35
CA SER A 133 -2.41 -17.33 4.99
C SER A 133 -1.89 -18.78 4.91
N ARG A 134 -1.40 -19.35 6.03
CA ARG A 134 -0.80 -20.69 6.07
C ARG A 134 -1.79 -21.78 5.70
N ASN A 135 -1.24 -22.84 5.15
CA ASN A 135 -1.99 -24.06 4.88
C ASN A 135 -2.49 -24.70 6.19
N THR A 136 -3.70 -25.25 6.16
CA THR A 136 -4.32 -26.01 7.25
C THR A 136 -4.80 -27.36 6.73
N ALA A 137 -5.25 -28.25 7.62
CA ALA A 137 -5.83 -29.53 7.20
C ALA A 137 -7.10 -29.34 6.35
N GLU A 138 -7.88 -28.30 6.63
CA GLU A 138 -9.11 -27.94 5.92
C GLU A 138 -8.82 -27.18 4.61
N GLN A 139 -7.70 -26.47 4.56
CA GLN A 139 -7.28 -25.63 3.43
C GLN A 139 -5.79 -25.88 3.11
N PRO A 140 -5.45 -27.06 2.53
CA PRO A 140 -4.05 -27.47 2.33
C PRO A 140 -3.29 -26.58 1.33
N ASP A 141 -4.00 -25.88 0.46
CA ASP A 141 -3.43 -25.02 -0.60
C ASP A 141 -3.69 -23.51 -0.36
N ARG A 142 -4.10 -23.13 0.86
CA ARG A 142 -4.54 -21.76 1.15
C ARG A 142 -3.51 -20.71 0.73
N LEU A 143 -2.25 -20.86 1.12
CA LEU A 143 -1.20 -19.90 0.77
C LEU A 143 -1.02 -19.79 -0.76
N ALA A 144 -1.01 -20.91 -1.46
CA ALA A 144 -0.88 -20.92 -2.91
C ALA A 144 -2.05 -20.21 -3.60
N GLN A 145 -3.28 -20.49 -3.15
CA GLN A 145 -4.48 -19.83 -3.66
C GLN A 145 -4.46 -18.33 -3.35
N PHE A 146 -4.09 -17.93 -2.14
CA PHE A 146 -4.01 -16.51 -1.79
C PHE A 146 -2.97 -15.78 -2.64
N ARG A 147 -1.81 -16.39 -2.87
CA ARG A 147 -0.79 -15.83 -3.76
C ARG A 147 -1.30 -15.63 -5.20
N ILE A 148 -2.12 -16.53 -5.72
CA ILE A 148 -2.76 -16.38 -7.05
C ILE A 148 -3.68 -15.15 -7.07
N HIS A 149 -4.55 -14.99 -6.06
CA HIS A 149 -5.44 -13.84 -5.96
C HIS A 149 -4.65 -12.51 -5.82
N VAL A 150 -3.63 -12.48 -4.95
CA VAL A 150 -2.77 -11.30 -4.78
C VAL A 150 -1.99 -10.99 -6.07
N ALA A 151 -1.43 -12.00 -6.74
CA ALA A 151 -0.70 -11.82 -7.99
C ALA A 151 -1.56 -11.15 -9.08
N SER A 152 -2.85 -11.47 -9.13
CA SER A 152 -3.80 -10.82 -10.06
C SER A 152 -3.92 -9.31 -9.81
N ARG A 153 -3.90 -8.88 -8.53
CA ARG A 153 -3.93 -7.46 -8.14
C ARG A 153 -2.59 -6.77 -8.39
N ILE A 154 -1.48 -7.45 -8.12
CA ILE A 154 -0.13 -6.94 -8.44
C ILE A 154 -0.04 -6.60 -9.92
N GLU A 155 -0.53 -7.48 -10.79
CA GLU A 155 -0.47 -7.27 -12.23
C GLU A 155 -1.32 -6.08 -12.69
N VAL A 156 -2.51 -5.88 -12.11
CA VAL A 156 -3.32 -4.68 -12.37
C VAL A 156 -2.57 -3.41 -11.96
N VAL A 157 -2.05 -3.35 -10.73
CA VAL A 157 -1.32 -2.17 -10.23
C VAL A 157 -0.08 -1.89 -11.09
N ARG A 158 0.64 -2.93 -11.52
CA ARG A 158 1.79 -2.82 -12.43
C ARG A 158 1.39 -2.23 -13.78
N ARG A 159 0.33 -2.75 -14.41
CA ARG A 159 -0.16 -2.23 -15.70
C ARG A 159 -0.58 -0.77 -15.60
N LEU A 160 -1.28 -0.39 -14.52
CA LEU A 160 -1.68 1.00 -14.29
C LEU A 160 -0.47 1.92 -14.09
N ALA A 161 0.52 1.49 -13.32
CA ALA A 161 1.75 2.24 -13.17
C ALA A 161 2.46 2.46 -14.51
N GLN A 162 2.53 1.43 -15.36
CA GLN A 162 3.09 1.53 -16.72
C GLN A 162 2.25 2.46 -17.61
N LYS A 163 0.92 2.30 -17.61
CA LYS A 163 -0.01 3.12 -18.41
C LYS A 163 0.15 4.60 -18.14
N TYR A 164 0.31 4.98 -16.88
CA TYR A 164 0.39 6.37 -16.45
C TYR A 164 1.83 6.85 -16.17
N ASN A 165 2.83 6.03 -16.48
CA ASN A 165 4.26 6.33 -16.23
C ASN A 165 4.54 6.73 -14.77
N LEU A 166 4.00 5.94 -13.83
CA LEU A 166 4.15 6.15 -12.38
C LEU A 166 5.22 5.21 -11.81
N PRO A 167 5.96 5.63 -10.77
CA PRO A 167 6.78 4.73 -9.99
C PRO A 167 5.93 3.57 -9.43
N PHE A 168 6.45 2.35 -9.60
CA PHE A 168 5.83 1.11 -9.14
C PHE A 168 6.73 0.42 -8.12
N VAL A 169 6.17 0.10 -6.96
CA VAL A 169 6.83 -0.68 -5.93
C VAL A 169 6.24 -2.09 -5.91
N ASP A 170 7.02 -3.08 -6.34
CA ASP A 170 6.65 -4.49 -6.21
C ASP A 170 6.92 -4.97 -4.79
N MET A 171 5.93 -4.82 -3.92
CA MET A 171 6.09 -5.16 -2.50
C MET A 171 6.14 -6.67 -2.28
N GLN A 172 5.49 -7.48 -3.14
CA GLN A 172 5.62 -8.94 -3.06
C GLN A 172 7.06 -9.36 -3.35
N ALA A 173 7.66 -8.87 -4.43
CA ALA A 173 9.05 -9.19 -4.75
C ALA A 173 10.02 -8.69 -3.66
N ALA A 174 9.73 -7.52 -3.06
CA ALA A 174 10.52 -7.01 -1.94
C ALA A 174 10.49 -7.93 -0.72
N PHE A 175 9.33 -8.49 -0.36
CA PHE A 175 9.21 -9.43 0.76
C PHE A 175 9.71 -10.84 0.40
N ASP A 176 9.56 -11.29 -0.84
CA ASP A 176 10.17 -12.55 -1.28
C ASP A 176 11.70 -12.48 -1.13
N ALA A 177 12.33 -11.36 -1.53
CA ALA A 177 13.76 -11.12 -1.29
C ALA A 177 14.13 -11.00 0.20
N ALA A 178 13.24 -10.46 1.04
CA ALA A 178 13.44 -10.42 2.48
C ALA A 178 13.46 -11.85 3.08
N CYS A 179 12.67 -12.76 2.54
CA CYS A 179 12.64 -14.16 2.97
C CYS A 179 13.92 -14.94 2.61
N ASP A 180 14.72 -14.45 1.66
CA ASP A 180 16.07 -15.01 1.43
C ASP A 180 17.05 -14.67 2.57
N VAL A 181 16.73 -13.66 3.37
CA VAL A 181 17.57 -13.20 4.50
C VAL A 181 17.13 -13.82 5.83
N ALA A 182 15.81 -13.93 6.05
CA ALA A 182 15.22 -14.45 7.28
C ALA A 182 13.82 -15.01 7.04
N ASP A 183 13.37 -15.93 7.91
CA ASP A 183 12.05 -16.53 7.82
C ASP A 183 10.91 -15.48 7.77
N ALA A 184 9.80 -15.82 7.11
CA ALA A 184 8.62 -14.98 7.00
C ALA A 184 8.13 -14.43 8.36
N ALA A 185 8.26 -15.20 9.43
CA ALA A 185 7.89 -14.81 10.79
C ALA A 185 8.69 -13.60 11.32
N CYS A 186 9.86 -13.29 10.76
CA CYS A 186 10.60 -12.07 11.07
C CYS A 186 9.91 -10.81 10.52
N TRP A 187 9.19 -10.95 9.42
CA TRP A 187 8.61 -9.85 8.68
C TRP A 187 7.11 -9.66 8.92
N THR A 188 6.39 -10.78 9.17
CA THR A 188 4.96 -10.80 9.47
C THR A 188 4.61 -11.93 10.43
N GLY A 189 3.62 -11.71 11.32
CA GLY A 189 3.11 -12.78 12.18
C GLY A 189 1.93 -13.54 11.57
N ASP A 190 1.15 -12.86 10.75
CA ASP A 190 -0.11 -13.38 10.22
C ASP A 190 -0.13 -13.59 8.70
N GLY A 191 0.87 -13.11 8.00
CA GLY A 191 1.03 -13.19 6.55
C GLY A 191 0.74 -11.89 5.82
N ALA A 192 0.02 -10.95 6.45
CA ALA A 192 -0.35 -9.66 5.87
C ALA A 192 0.23 -8.47 6.65
N HIS A 193 0.09 -8.46 7.99
CA HIS A 193 0.49 -7.32 8.80
C HIS A 193 1.97 -7.41 9.19
N PRO A 194 2.76 -6.38 8.85
CA PRO A 194 4.19 -6.40 9.11
C PRO A 194 4.52 -6.33 10.61
N THR A 195 5.58 -7.02 11.00
CA THR A 195 6.28 -6.74 12.26
C THR A 195 6.97 -5.37 12.21
N PRO A 196 7.55 -4.86 13.30
CA PRO A 196 8.40 -3.67 13.23
C PRO A 196 9.53 -3.77 12.19
N ALA A 197 10.13 -4.97 12.04
CA ALA A 197 11.15 -5.22 11.00
C ALA A 197 10.54 -5.21 9.59
N GLY A 198 9.33 -5.76 9.41
CA GLY A 198 8.60 -5.69 8.15
C GLY A 198 8.23 -4.25 7.77
N HIS A 199 7.79 -3.43 8.72
CA HIS A 199 7.53 -2.01 8.47
C HIS A 199 8.81 -1.23 8.11
N GLU A 200 9.94 -1.56 8.74
CA GLU A 200 11.25 -0.99 8.36
C GLU A 200 11.63 -1.39 6.93
N TRP A 201 11.33 -2.63 6.51
CA TRP A 201 11.57 -3.10 5.15
C TRP A 201 10.71 -2.34 4.14
N ILE A 202 9.42 -2.16 4.43
CA ILE A 202 8.52 -1.34 3.61
C ILE A 202 9.04 0.10 3.49
N LYS A 203 9.46 0.73 4.62
CA LYS A 203 10.01 2.08 4.62
C LYS A 203 11.22 2.20 3.68
N ARG A 204 12.17 1.26 3.71
CA ARG A 204 13.35 1.28 2.85
C ARG A 204 12.97 1.24 1.38
N THR A 205 12.07 0.32 1.02
CA THR A 205 11.56 0.18 -0.35
C THR A 205 10.80 1.43 -0.80
N TRP A 206 9.96 1.98 0.08
CA TRP A 206 9.23 3.22 -0.16
C TRP A 206 10.17 4.41 -0.42
N LEU A 207 11.20 4.57 0.40
CA LEU A 207 12.16 5.67 0.25
C LEU A 207 12.95 5.58 -1.06
N GLN A 208 13.29 4.39 -1.54
CA GLN A 208 13.93 4.21 -2.85
C GLN A 208 13.02 4.69 -3.98
N ALA A 209 11.73 4.31 -3.97
CA ALA A 209 10.76 4.78 -4.96
C ALA A 209 10.48 6.29 -4.85
N PHE A 210 10.50 6.84 -3.64
CA PHE A 210 10.31 8.26 -3.41
C PHE A 210 11.44 9.11 -4.01
N GLN A 211 12.68 8.63 -4.06
CA GLN A 211 13.76 9.33 -4.76
C GLN A 211 13.43 9.45 -6.26
N GLN A 212 13.01 8.36 -6.90
CA GLN A 212 12.59 8.37 -8.30
C GLN A 212 11.39 9.33 -8.52
N LEU A 213 10.42 9.31 -7.59
CA LEU A 213 9.25 10.19 -7.65
C LEU A 213 9.61 11.68 -7.56
N LYS A 214 10.64 12.04 -6.79
CA LYS A 214 11.12 13.42 -6.72
C LYS A 214 11.80 13.88 -8.00
N GLU A 215 12.51 12.98 -8.67
CA GLU A 215 13.29 13.27 -9.88
C GLU A 215 12.43 13.30 -11.16
N SER A 216 11.23 12.71 -11.13
CA SER A 216 10.28 12.81 -12.24
C SER A 216 9.73 14.24 -12.32
N GLU A 217 10.26 15.04 -13.24
CA GLU A 217 9.73 16.37 -13.60
C GLU A 217 8.58 16.25 -14.59
#